data_81c3ce6641d9e7524a18fe895ad6e26c
#
_entry.id   81c3ce6641d9e7524a18fe895ad6e26c
#
_cell.length_a   1.000
_cell.length_b   1.000
_cell.length_c   1.000
_cell.angle_alpha   90.00
_cell.angle_beta   90.00
_cell.angle_gamma   90.00
#
_symmetry.space_group_name_H-M   'P 1'
#
loop_
_entity.id
_entity.type
_entity.pdbx_description
1 polymer ?
#
loop_
_entity_poly.entity_id
_entity_poly.type
_entity_poly.pdbx_seq_one_letter_code
_entity_poly.pdbx_strand_id
1 'polypeptide(L)'
;IKHAAIADVLENEIKTGDIYIKDGRFEKIAEHIDAGEIEEKERLTVINGEGLTALPGLIDAHTHVELSMLSSASFAEALIQNGTTAAVLDPHDAVNVLGHKGAKYLMEEMKETELTPVWMASPCVPSAPGYEDCYGQVMLSDVKVMVEEYGMYGIAEAMDYNRVIAKEASLKEILDYGKEKGLKIDGHAPGVLGADLDTYIAAGVSSDHESVTVEEMLEKFRKGMYVIIRRGSLKEPASAKEFLDKAGDSDHILLSTDGCITAKDMAEHGHMNYALAQIVEEGVEPLQAIK
;
A
#
# COMPACT_ATOMS: atom_id res chain seq x y z
N ILE A 1 5.30 -27.30 1.79
CA ILE A 1 3.84 -27.35 1.77
C ILE A 1 3.46 -28.40 0.74
N LYS A 2 2.54 -29.29 1.07
CA LYS A 2 2.11 -30.40 0.22
C LYS A 2 0.63 -30.24 -0.15
N HIS A 3 0.30 -30.55 -1.42
CA HIS A 3 -1.08 -30.67 -1.90
C HIS A 3 -1.93 -29.38 -1.76
N ALA A 4 -1.30 -28.22 -1.84
CA ALA A 4 -2.03 -26.94 -1.80
C ALA A 4 -2.60 -26.59 -3.19
N ALA A 5 -3.73 -25.88 -3.21
CA ALA A 5 -4.06 -25.04 -4.35
C ALA A 5 -3.11 -23.83 -4.34
N ILE A 6 -2.48 -23.52 -5.47
CA ILE A 6 -1.49 -22.44 -5.61
C ILE A 6 -2.07 -21.41 -6.58
N ALA A 7 -2.32 -20.21 -6.10
CA ALA A 7 -2.78 -19.10 -6.93
C ALA A 7 -1.59 -18.48 -7.68
N ASP A 8 -1.51 -18.75 -8.97
CA ASP A 8 -0.60 -18.08 -9.89
C ASP A 8 -1.27 -16.79 -10.41
N VAL A 9 -1.04 -15.69 -9.71
CA VAL A 9 -1.68 -14.41 -10.04
C VAL A 9 -1.14 -13.79 -11.34
N LEU A 10 0.04 -14.20 -11.80
CA LEU A 10 0.62 -13.73 -13.06
C LEU A 10 -0.03 -14.42 -14.27
N GLU A 11 -0.26 -15.72 -14.16
CA GLU A 11 -0.89 -16.53 -15.20
C GLU A 11 -2.44 -16.57 -15.05
N ASN A 12 -2.96 -15.99 -13.97
CA ASN A 12 -4.39 -15.96 -13.64
C ASN A 12 -5.01 -17.37 -13.57
N GLU A 13 -4.34 -18.29 -12.89
CA GLU A 13 -4.80 -19.68 -12.74
C GLU A 13 -4.53 -20.23 -11.33
N ILE A 14 -5.25 -21.29 -10.97
CA ILE A 14 -5.01 -22.04 -9.74
C ILE A 14 -4.51 -23.44 -10.12
N LYS A 15 -3.34 -23.80 -9.62
CA LYS A 15 -2.71 -25.13 -9.82
C LYS A 15 -2.67 -25.89 -8.50
N THR A 16 -2.87 -27.20 -8.51
CA THR A 16 -2.58 -28.01 -7.31
C THR A 16 -1.13 -28.46 -7.36
N GLY A 17 -0.43 -28.33 -6.23
CA GLY A 17 0.99 -28.72 -6.20
C GLY A 17 1.62 -28.61 -4.82
N ASP A 18 2.93 -28.79 -4.82
CA ASP A 18 3.79 -28.73 -3.66
C ASP A 18 4.70 -27.50 -3.77
N ILE A 19 4.99 -26.87 -2.62
CA ILE A 19 5.90 -25.74 -2.51
C ILE A 19 7.03 -26.11 -1.55
N TYR A 20 8.27 -26.05 -2.01
CA TYR A 20 9.46 -26.18 -1.19
C TYR A 20 10.08 -24.81 -0.96
N ILE A 21 10.23 -24.45 0.32
CA ILE A 21 10.82 -23.21 0.78
C ILE A 21 12.12 -23.52 1.50
N LYS A 22 13.21 -22.85 1.12
CA LYS A 22 14.50 -22.92 1.76
C LYS A 22 15.06 -21.51 1.95
N ASP A 23 15.57 -21.21 3.12
CA ASP A 23 16.18 -19.92 3.46
C ASP A 23 15.30 -18.71 3.10
N GLY A 24 13.97 -18.82 3.36
CA GLY A 24 12.99 -17.77 3.08
C GLY A 24 12.65 -17.57 1.59
N ARG A 25 13.04 -18.50 0.71
CA ARG A 25 12.80 -18.42 -0.75
C ARG A 25 12.09 -19.67 -1.27
N PHE A 26 11.29 -19.48 -2.30
CA PHE A 26 10.75 -20.60 -3.07
C PHE A 26 11.90 -21.28 -3.85
N GLU A 27 12.29 -22.46 -3.40
CA GLU A 27 13.31 -23.27 -4.06
C GLU A 27 12.71 -24.09 -5.22
N LYS A 28 11.50 -24.61 -5.00
CA LYS A 28 10.78 -25.38 -6.02
C LYS A 28 9.27 -25.29 -5.83
N ILE A 29 8.56 -25.11 -6.94
CA ILE A 29 7.10 -25.25 -7.02
C ILE A 29 6.85 -26.27 -8.12
N ALA A 30 6.13 -27.36 -7.83
CA ALA A 30 5.85 -28.43 -8.77
C ALA A 30 4.57 -29.19 -8.40
N GLU A 31 4.01 -29.92 -9.33
CA GLU A 31 2.86 -30.81 -9.10
C GLU A 31 3.12 -31.78 -7.94
N HIS A 32 4.36 -32.31 -7.87
CA HIS A 32 4.81 -33.17 -6.79
C HIS A 32 6.30 -32.94 -6.48
N ILE A 33 6.65 -32.88 -5.20
CA ILE A 33 8.01 -32.83 -4.70
C ILE A 33 8.25 -34.01 -3.77
N ASP A 34 9.16 -34.92 -4.14
CA ASP A 34 9.53 -36.01 -3.27
C ASP A 34 10.41 -35.50 -2.12
N ALA A 35 9.91 -35.62 -0.89
CA ALA A 35 10.69 -35.28 0.31
C ALA A 35 11.99 -36.12 0.42
N GLY A 36 12.03 -37.28 -0.28
CA GLY A 36 13.21 -38.13 -0.40
C GLY A 36 14.37 -37.48 -1.15
N GLU A 37 14.11 -36.56 -2.07
CA GLU A 37 15.11 -35.86 -2.88
C GLU A 37 15.64 -34.58 -2.18
N ILE A 38 15.05 -34.15 -1.06
CA ILE A 38 15.47 -32.96 -0.32
C ILE A 38 16.67 -33.29 0.55
N GLU A 39 17.74 -32.52 0.39
CA GLU A 39 18.86 -32.53 1.30
C GLU A 39 18.41 -32.02 2.71
N GLU A 40 19.03 -32.49 3.78
CA GLU A 40 18.68 -32.08 5.16
C GLU A 40 17.24 -32.47 5.61
N LYS A 41 16.77 -33.66 5.22
CA LYS A 41 15.43 -34.19 5.59
C LYS A 41 15.09 -34.09 7.08
N GLU A 42 16.09 -34.18 7.95
CA GLU A 42 15.94 -34.16 9.41
C GLU A 42 15.44 -32.80 9.93
N ARG A 43 15.55 -31.74 9.13
CA ARG A 43 15.10 -30.38 9.43
C ARG A 43 13.83 -29.98 8.69
N LEU A 44 13.28 -30.89 7.90
CA LEU A 44 12.13 -30.59 7.05
C LEU A 44 10.84 -30.52 7.88
N THR A 45 10.17 -29.38 7.85
CA THR A 45 8.79 -29.23 8.33
C THR A 45 7.84 -29.41 7.17
N VAL A 46 6.93 -30.37 7.25
CA VAL A 46 5.92 -30.61 6.23
C VAL A 46 4.58 -30.05 6.69
N ILE A 47 4.02 -29.15 5.87
CA ILE A 47 2.68 -28.58 6.08
C ILE A 47 1.74 -29.25 5.07
N ASN A 48 0.65 -29.86 5.55
CA ASN A 48 -0.41 -30.33 4.67
C ASN A 48 -1.28 -29.15 4.22
N GLY A 49 -1.26 -28.86 2.93
CA GLY A 49 -2.03 -27.79 2.29
C GLY A 49 -3.32 -28.23 1.64
N GLU A 50 -3.74 -29.52 1.82
CA GLU A 50 -4.98 -30.02 1.24
C GLU A 50 -6.18 -29.20 1.71
N GLY A 51 -6.99 -28.70 0.77
CA GLY A 51 -8.12 -27.81 1.06
C GLY A 51 -7.73 -26.35 1.36
N LEU A 52 -6.44 -26.01 1.33
CA LEU A 52 -5.96 -24.65 1.48
C LEU A 52 -5.45 -24.09 0.14
N THR A 53 -5.52 -22.76 0.00
CA THR A 53 -4.97 -22.06 -1.14
C THR A 53 -3.76 -21.23 -0.69
N ALA A 54 -2.60 -21.47 -1.30
CA ALA A 54 -1.43 -20.65 -1.14
C ALA A 54 -1.55 -19.40 -2.02
N LEU A 55 -1.47 -18.24 -1.41
CA LEU A 55 -1.53 -16.92 -2.06
C LEU A 55 -0.21 -16.18 -1.85
N PRO A 56 0.16 -15.24 -2.74
CA PRO A 56 1.14 -14.21 -2.37
C PRO A 56 0.71 -13.48 -1.11
N GLY A 57 1.67 -13.05 -0.28
CA GLY A 57 1.35 -12.17 0.84
C GLY A 57 0.70 -10.88 0.34
N LEU A 58 -0.37 -10.43 0.99
CA LEU A 58 -1.08 -9.22 0.60
C LEU A 58 -0.25 -7.99 0.87
N ILE A 59 -0.42 -6.97 0.04
CA ILE A 59 0.28 -5.68 0.15
C ILE A 59 -0.77 -4.57 0.29
N ASP A 60 -0.67 -3.75 1.34
CA ASP A 60 -1.43 -2.51 1.42
C ASP A 60 -0.68 -1.41 0.69
N ALA A 61 -1.26 -0.88 -0.38
CA ALA A 61 -0.57 0.07 -1.25
C ALA A 61 -0.52 1.49 -0.66
N HIS A 62 -1.28 1.79 0.38
CA HIS A 62 -1.25 3.07 1.09
C HIS A 62 -2.00 2.95 2.43
N THR A 63 -1.33 3.25 3.54
CA THR A 63 -1.96 3.20 4.86
C THR A 63 -1.20 4.03 5.90
N HIS A 64 -1.86 4.27 7.05
CA HIS A 64 -1.35 5.00 8.19
C HIS A 64 -1.42 4.14 9.45
N VAL A 65 -0.31 4.04 10.18
CA VAL A 65 -0.26 3.29 11.45
C VAL A 65 -1.16 3.94 12.49
N GLU A 66 -1.09 5.27 12.56
CA GLU A 66 -1.63 6.09 13.64
C GLU A 66 -3.15 6.01 13.73
N LEU A 67 -3.84 5.95 12.58
CA LEU A 67 -5.31 5.85 12.52
C LEU A 67 -5.85 4.57 13.17
N SER A 68 -5.03 3.52 13.24
CA SER A 68 -5.38 2.28 13.94
C SER A 68 -5.44 2.42 15.46
N MET A 69 -4.80 3.46 16.02
CA MET A 69 -4.59 3.67 17.46
C MET A 69 -3.74 2.58 18.13
N LEU A 70 -2.99 1.81 17.37
CA LEU A 70 -2.05 0.79 17.82
C LEU A 70 -0.61 1.34 17.82
N SER A 71 0.29 0.71 18.58
CA SER A 71 1.72 0.90 18.36
C SER A 71 2.12 0.30 17.00
N SER A 72 3.23 0.77 16.41
CA SER A 72 3.70 0.25 15.12
C SER A 72 3.93 -1.26 15.15
N ALA A 73 4.47 -1.79 16.24
CA ALA A 73 4.68 -3.21 16.41
C ALA A 73 3.37 -4.01 16.46
N SER A 74 2.38 -3.54 17.25
CA SER A 74 1.06 -4.20 17.32
C SER A 74 0.29 -4.10 16.01
N PHE A 75 0.42 -2.98 15.29
CA PHE A 75 -0.15 -2.82 13.95
C PHE A 75 0.44 -3.84 12.99
N ALA A 76 1.77 -3.96 12.93
CA ALA A 76 2.46 -4.93 12.07
C ALA A 76 2.04 -6.37 12.38
N GLU A 77 1.96 -6.75 13.65
CA GLU A 77 1.47 -8.07 14.06
C GLU A 77 0.04 -8.34 13.59
N ALA A 78 -0.85 -7.36 13.73
CA ALA A 78 -2.23 -7.48 13.28
C ALA A 78 -2.32 -7.65 11.75
N LEU A 79 -1.48 -6.94 10.99
CA LEU A 79 -1.38 -7.08 9.54
C LEU A 79 -0.94 -8.50 9.13
N ILE A 80 0.15 -8.98 9.70
CA ILE A 80 0.71 -10.31 9.43
C ILE A 80 -0.30 -11.41 9.73
N GLN A 81 -0.99 -11.34 10.88
CA GLN A 81 -2.02 -12.31 11.26
C GLN A 81 -3.18 -12.38 10.26
N ASN A 82 -3.41 -11.30 9.52
CA ASN A 82 -4.46 -11.19 8.49
C ASN A 82 -3.91 -11.35 7.05
N GLY A 83 -2.67 -11.84 6.90
CA GLY A 83 -2.08 -12.15 5.60
C GLY A 83 -1.50 -10.95 4.85
N THR A 84 -1.48 -9.75 5.43
CA THR A 84 -0.79 -8.59 4.87
C THR A 84 0.67 -8.64 5.27
N THR A 85 1.57 -8.82 4.30
CA THR A 85 3.01 -9.03 4.54
C THR A 85 3.87 -7.81 4.23
N ALA A 86 3.30 -6.84 3.53
CA ALA A 86 3.94 -5.56 3.24
C ALA A 86 2.91 -4.42 3.27
N ALA A 87 3.37 -3.22 3.60
CA ALA A 87 2.53 -2.02 3.57
C ALA A 87 3.34 -0.79 3.18
N VAL A 88 2.75 0.07 2.35
CA VAL A 88 3.27 1.41 2.03
C VAL A 88 2.71 2.35 3.10
N LEU A 89 3.60 2.94 3.88
CA LEU A 89 3.28 3.65 5.12
C LEU A 89 3.60 5.14 5.00
N ASP A 90 2.60 5.99 5.18
CA ASP A 90 2.79 7.43 5.37
C ASP A 90 2.61 7.80 6.84
N PRO A 91 3.66 8.24 7.54
CA PRO A 91 3.62 8.60 8.95
C PRO A 91 3.20 10.05 9.19
N HIS A 92 2.32 10.63 8.35
CA HIS A 92 2.10 12.08 8.37
C HIS A 92 1.48 12.59 9.68
N ASP A 93 0.65 11.81 10.38
CA ASP A 93 0.10 12.22 11.67
C ASP A 93 1.18 12.32 12.75
N ALA A 94 2.12 11.37 12.80
CA ALA A 94 3.27 11.44 13.69
C ALA A 94 4.21 12.60 13.28
N VAL A 95 4.36 12.85 11.99
CA VAL A 95 5.12 14.00 11.47
C VAL A 95 4.40 15.31 11.81
N ASN A 96 3.08 15.36 11.77
CA ASN A 96 2.30 16.52 12.17
C ASN A 96 2.56 16.92 13.63
N VAL A 97 2.75 15.96 14.53
CA VAL A 97 2.96 16.20 15.97
C VAL A 97 4.43 16.46 16.31
N LEU A 98 5.37 15.71 15.71
CA LEU A 98 6.79 15.65 16.13
C LEU A 98 7.80 15.92 15.01
N GLY A 99 7.34 16.32 13.82
CA GLY A 99 8.18 16.45 12.65
C GLY A 99 8.77 15.11 12.21
N HIS A 100 9.85 15.13 11.43
CA HIS A 100 10.51 13.91 10.96
C HIS A 100 10.89 12.91 12.08
N LYS A 101 11.01 13.38 13.34
CA LYS A 101 11.28 12.51 14.49
C LYS A 101 10.10 11.61 14.85
N GLY A 102 8.86 12.04 14.58
CA GLY A 102 7.67 11.21 14.73
C GLY A 102 7.70 10.01 13.81
N ALA A 103 8.04 10.23 12.53
CA ALA A 103 8.25 9.16 11.58
C ALA A 103 9.33 8.18 12.03
N LYS A 104 10.47 8.70 12.49
CA LYS A 104 11.56 7.87 13.02
C LYS A 104 11.10 6.98 14.18
N TYR A 105 10.29 7.54 15.08
CA TYR A 105 9.76 6.79 16.23
C TYR A 105 8.94 5.58 15.77
N LEU A 106 8.00 5.78 14.83
CA LEU A 106 7.20 4.68 14.28
C LEU A 106 8.06 3.61 13.58
N MET A 107 9.04 4.06 12.80
CA MET A 107 9.99 3.16 12.12
C MET A 107 10.78 2.29 13.12
N GLU A 108 11.27 2.87 14.20
CA GLU A 108 12.06 2.13 15.21
C GLU A 108 11.22 1.06 15.91
N GLU A 109 9.94 1.35 16.23
CA GLU A 109 9.04 0.37 16.83
C GLU A 109 8.72 -0.81 15.89
N MET A 110 8.77 -0.62 14.57
CA MET A 110 8.42 -1.65 13.58
C MET A 110 9.61 -2.55 13.19
N LYS A 111 10.84 -2.16 13.53
CA LYS A 111 12.07 -2.85 13.06
C LYS A 111 12.16 -4.34 13.38
N GLU A 112 11.63 -4.75 14.51
CA GLU A 112 11.73 -6.13 14.99
C GLU A 112 10.48 -6.96 14.63
N THR A 113 9.67 -6.47 13.67
CA THR A 113 8.47 -7.17 13.20
C THR A 113 8.72 -7.89 11.89
N GLU A 114 7.83 -8.84 11.54
CA GLU A 114 7.90 -9.61 10.28
C GLU A 114 7.28 -8.86 9.09
N LEU A 115 6.63 -7.71 9.32
CA LEU A 115 6.07 -6.90 8.24
C LEU A 115 7.21 -6.28 7.41
N THR A 116 7.04 -6.23 6.10
CA THR A 116 7.91 -5.45 5.20
C THR A 116 7.35 -4.03 5.06
N PRO A 117 7.87 -3.04 5.81
CA PRO A 117 7.37 -1.67 5.72
C PRO A 117 8.05 -0.93 4.56
N VAL A 118 7.26 -0.24 3.77
CA VAL A 118 7.73 0.71 2.74
C VAL A 118 7.38 2.12 3.21
N TRP A 119 8.28 2.73 3.97
CA TRP A 119 8.07 4.07 4.52
C TRP A 119 8.23 5.16 3.46
N MET A 120 7.28 6.11 3.47
CA MET A 120 7.25 7.26 2.57
C MET A 120 7.42 8.56 3.37
N ALA A 121 8.13 9.54 2.81
CA ALA A 121 8.40 10.82 3.47
C ALA A 121 7.22 11.78 3.26
N SER A 122 6.54 12.16 4.33
CA SER A 122 5.38 13.05 4.29
C SER A 122 5.75 14.47 3.82
N PRO A 123 5.20 14.97 2.70
CA PRO A 123 5.56 16.28 2.14
C PRO A 123 4.65 17.40 2.64
N CYS A 124 3.45 17.06 3.09
CA CYS A 124 2.37 18.00 3.38
C CYS A 124 2.03 18.04 4.87
N VAL A 125 2.86 18.73 5.65
CA VAL A 125 2.56 19.07 7.06
C VAL A 125 2.80 20.56 7.26
N PRO A 126 1.76 21.33 7.64
CA PRO A 126 0.35 20.92 7.72
C PRO A 126 -0.25 20.56 6.36
N SER A 127 -1.22 19.64 6.32
CA SER A 127 -1.93 19.28 5.10
C SER A 127 -2.93 20.35 4.67
N ALA A 128 -3.50 21.09 5.66
CA ALA A 128 -4.41 22.20 5.45
C ALA A 128 -3.95 23.43 6.25
N PRO A 129 -3.00 24.23 5.75
CA PRO A 129 -2.46 25.38 6.45
C PRO A 129 -3.54 26.35 6.94
N GLY A 130 -3.50 26.69 8.23
CA GLY A 130 -4.46 27.59 8.87
C GLY A 130 -5.73 26.91 9.39
N TYR A 131 -5.92 25.63 9.16
CA TYR A 131 -7.06 24.84 9.65
C TYR A 131 -6.67 23.77 10.67
N GLU A 132 -5.39 23.49 10.80
CA GLU A 132 -4.87 22.51 11.76
C GLU A 132 -3.69 23.06 12.54
N ASP A 133 -3.56 22.61 13.80
CA ASP A 133 -2.41 22.87 14.65
C ASP A 133 -1.39 21.74 14.45
N CYS A 134 -0.15 22.09 14.20
CA CYS A 134 0.96 21.14 14.00
C CYS A 134 2.24 21.66 14.66
N TYR A 135 3.27 20.79 14.73
CA TYR A 135 4.57 21.18 15.29
C TYR A 135 5.24 22.33 14.51
N GLY A 136 4.92 22.46 13.24
CA GLY A 136 5.51 23.40 12.29
C GLY A 136 5.25 22.96 10.86
N GLN A 137 5.97 23.54 9.93
CA GLN A 137 5.86 23.17 8.51
C GLN A 137 7.00 22.23 8.11
N VAL A 138 6.66 21.15 7.41
CA VAL A 138 7.67 20.30 6.75
C VAL A 138 8.31 21.06 5.59
N MET A 139 9.62 21.09 5.60
CA MET A 139 10.46 21.70 4.56
C MET A 139 11.28 20.64 3.83
N LEU A 140 11.86 21.00 2.70
CA LEU A 140 12.75 20.10 1.95
C LEU A 140 13.88 19.51 2.82
N SER A 141 14.38 20.25 3.82
CA SER A 141 15.38 19.73 4.77
C SER A 141 14.88 18.52 5.56
N ASP A 142 13.62 18.56 6.00
CA ASP A 142 13.01 17.45 6.76
C ASP A 142 12.80 16.22 5.86
N VAL A 143 12.32 16.44 4.64
CA VAL A 143 12.16 15.37 3.64
C VAL A 143 13.49 14.72 3.30
N LYS A 144 14.56 15.50 3.15
CA LYS A 144 15.91 14.95 2.94
C LYS A 144 16.38 14.09 4.10
N VAL A 145 16.12 14.49 5.34
CA VAL A 145 16.43 13.65 6.50
C VAL A 145 15.65 12.33 6.44
N MET A 146 14.35 12.37 6.14
CA MET A 146 13.52 11.17 6.02
C MET A 146 13.99 10.24 4.89
N VAL A 147 14.35 10.78 3.73
CA VAL A 147 14.78 9.97 2.59
C VAL A 147 16.24 9.52 2.74
N GLU A 148 17.18 10.44 3.02
CA GLU A 148 18.62 10.18 2.93
C GLU A 148 19.19 9.57 4.21
N GLU A 149 18.65 9.92 5.40
CA GLU A 149 19.15 9.41 6.69
C GLU A 149 18.33 8.25 7.21
N TYR A 150 16.98 8.26 7.04
CA TYR A 150 16.11 7.20 7.52
C TYR A 150 15.83 6.13 6.46
N GLY A 151 16.17 6.40 5.19
CA GLY A 151 16.05 5.44 4.10
C GLY A 151 14.62 5.25 3.60
N MET A 152 13.78 6.28 3.66
CA MET A 152 12.42 6.21 3.12
C MET A 152 12.44 6.11 1.59
N TYR A 153 11.52 5.34 1.02
CA TYR A 153 11.53 4.92 -0.37
C TYR A 153 10.96 5.94 -1.36
N GLY A 154 10.15 6.88 -0.89
CA GLY A 154 9.46 7.84 -1.74
C GLY A 154 8.95 9.04 -0.98
N ILE A 155 8.19 9.87 -1.67
CA ILE A 155 7.43 10.98 -1.12
C ILE A 155 5.99 10.49 -0.93
N ALA A 156 5.47 10.63 0.28
CA ALA A 156 4.12 10.27 0.63
C ALA A 156 3.08 11.19 -0.03
N GLU A 157 1.85 11.05 0.33
CA GLU A 157 0.74 11.74 -0.32
C GLU A 157 0.88 13.27 -0.34
N ALA A 158 0.77 13.83 -1.53
CA ALA A 158 0.74 15.28 -1.74
C ALA A 158 -0.69 15.83 -1.51
N MET A 159 -1.14 15.82 -0.24
CA MET A 159 -2.51 16.13 0.19
C MET A 159 -2.99 17.52 -0.21
N ASP A 160 -2.14 18.54 -0.12
CA ASP A 160 -2.52 19.89 -0.49
C ASP A 160 -2.40 20.09 -2.02
N TYR A 161 -3.30 19.41 -2.76
CA TYR A 161 -3.32 19.51 -4.23
C TYR A 161 -3.51 20.94 -4.73
N ASN A 162 -4.15 21.83 -3.96
CA ASN A 162 -4.28 23.23 -4.34
C ASN A 162 -2.92 23.92 -4.39
N ARG A 163 -2.03 23.67 -3.41
CA ARG A 163 -0.66 24.21 -3.42
C ARG A 163 0.20 23.56 -4.51
N VAL A 164 -0.02 22.27 -4.81
CA VAL A 164 0.64 21.61 -5.94
C VAL A 164 0.25 22.28 -7.25
N ILE A 165 -1.05 22.48 -7.51
CA ILE A 165 -1.58 23.11 -8.73
C ILE A 165 -1.12 24.58 -8.81
N ALA A 166 -1.13 25.31 -7.70
CA ALA A 166 -0.62 26.67 -7.63
C ALA A 166 0.89 26.78 -7.73
N LYS A 167 1.61 25.64 -7.73
CA LYS A 167 3.10 25.57 -7.76
C LYS A 167 3.73 26.36 -6.60
N GLU A 168 3.15 26.24 -5.43
CA GLU A 168 3.65 26.93 -4.24
C GLU A 168 5.10 26.49 -3.96
N ALA A 169 5.96 27.47 -3.66
CA ALA A 169 7.41 27.29 -3.73
C ALA A 169 7.93 26.16 -2.82
N SER A 170 7.47 26.12 -1.54
CA SER A 170 8.03 25.17 -0.58
C SER A 170 7.65 23.72 -0.92
N LEU A 171 6.39 23.48 -1.34
CA LEU A 171 5.94 22.15 -1.75
C LEU A 171 6.55 21.76 -3.10
N LYS A 172 6.64 22.70 -4.03
CA LYS A 172 7.29 22.48 -5.33
C LYS A 172 8.75 22.03 -5.19
N GLU A 173 9.53 22.63 -4.27
CA GLU A 173 10.92 22.20 -4.01
C GLU A 173 10.98 20.74 -3.56
N ILE A 174 10.03 20.28 -2.73
CA ILE A 174 9.96 18.89 -2.26
C ILE A 174 9.65 17.94 -3.44
N LEU A 175 8.64 18.29 -4.25
CA LEU A 175 8.25 17.45 -5.38
C LEU A 175 9.33 17.41 -6.47
N ASP A 176 9.99 18.52 -6.74
CA ASP A 176 11.13 18.58 -7.66
C ASP A 176 12.29 17.70 -7.18
N TYR A 177 12.61 17.73 -5.88
CA TYR A 177 13.59 16.83 -5.28
C TYR A 177 13.20 15.35 -5.48
N GLY A 178 11.94 15.00 -5.26
CA GLY A 178 11.43 13.64 -5.51
C GLY A 178 11.66 13.21 -6.97
N LYS A 179 11.33 14.07 -7.94
CA LYS A 179 11.57 13.83 -9.37
C LYS A 179 13.06 13.68 -9.71
N GLU A 180 13.91 14.57 -9.20
CA GLU A 180 15.34 14.53 -9.43
C GLU A 180 16.00 13.26 -8.90
N LYS A 181 15.52 12.76 -7.78
CA LYS A 181 15.98 11.51 -7.17
C LYS A 181 15.33 10.25 -7.79
N GLY A 182 14.34 10.40 -8.68
CA GLY A 182 13.60 9.28 -9.24
C GLY A 182 12.71 8.55 -8.23
N LEU A 183 12.30 9.24 -7.16
CA LEU A 183 11.40 8.70 -6.14
C LEU A 183 9.97 8.62 -6.65
N LYS A 184 9.21 7.65 -6.18
CA LYS A 184 7.75 7.67 -6.33
C LYS A 184 7.16 8.77 -5.47
N ILE A 185 6.17 9.46 -6.00
CA ILE A 185 5.43 10.52 -5.29
C ILE A 185 3.97 10.09 -5.28
N ASP A 186 3.45 9.86 -4.10
CA ASP A 186 2.06 9.49 -3.90
C ASP A 186 1.16 10.73 -3.91
N GLY A 187 -0.12 10.53 -4.21
CA GLY A 187 -1.08 11.60 -4.37
C GLY A 187 -2.35 11.41 -3.56
N HIS A 188 -3.01 12.55 -3.32
CA HIS A 188 -4.27 12.69 -2.63
C HIS A 188 -5.04 13.82 -3.31
N ALA A 189 -5.88 13.51 -4.28
CA ALA A 189 -6.45 14.51 -5.16
C ALA A 189 -7.93 14.27 -5.47
N PRO A 190 -8.83 14.30 -4.43
CA PRO A 190 -10.25 14.10 -4.64
C PRO A 190 -10.82 15.20 -5.55
N GLY A 191 -11.53 14.80 -6.62
CA GLY A 191 -12.18 15.72 -7.54
C GLY A 191 -11.24 16.51 -8.46
N VAL A 192 -9.94 16.26 -8.45
CA VAL A 192 -8.98 16.93 -9.35
C VAL A 192 -9.01 16.28 -10.71
N LEU A 193 -9.44 17.03 -11.73
CA LEU A 193 -9.65 16.55 -13.11
C LEU A 193 -9.14 17.59 -14.14
N GLY A 194 -9.15 17.24 -15.42
CA GLY A 194 -8.83 18.15 -16.51
C GLY A 194 -7.43 18.74 -16.46
N ALA A 195 -7.33 20.05 -16.64
CA ALA A 195 -6.07 20.79 -16.66
C ALA A 195 -5.37 20.83 -15.28
N ASP A 196 -6.13 20.82 -14.20
CA ASP A 196 -5.59 20.77 -12.84
C ASP A 196 -4.94 19.41 -12.58
N LEU A 197 -5.54 18.32 -13.04
CA LEU A 197 -4.94 16.99 -13.00
C LEU A 197 -3.66 16.92 -13.83
N ASP A 198 -3.63 17.52 -15.02
CA ASP A 198 -2.42 17.59 -15.84
C ASP A 198 -1.29 18.32 -15.11
N THR A 199 -1.63 19.40 -14.39
CA THR A 199 -0.66 20.14 -13.59
C THR A 199 -0.15 19.32 -12.40
N TYR A 200 -1.04 18.59 -11.74
CA TYR A 200 -0.73 17.71 -10.61
C TYR A 200 0.22 16.57 -11.04
N ILE A 201 -0.08 15.90 -12.15
CA ILE A 201 0.78 14.87 -12.74
C ILE A 201 2.14 15.45 -13.16
N ALA A 202 2.16 16.63 -13.79
CA ALA A 202 3.40 17.31 -14.20
C ALA A 202 4.31 17.67 -13.01
N ALA A 203 3.74 17.86 -11.81
CA ALA A 203 4.49 18.04 -10.58
C ALA A 203 5.22 16.76 -10.13
N GLY A 204 4.95 15.60 -10.75
CA GLY A 204 5.59 14.32 -10.49
C GLY A 204 4.75 13.34 -9.71
N VAL A 205 3.52 13.71 -9.31
CA VAL A 205 2.61 12.82 -8.59
C VAL A 205 2.15 11.70 -9.51
N SER A 206 2.26 10.46 -9.04
CA SER A 206 2.09 9.26 -9.87
C SER A 206 0.93 8.35 -9.47
N SER A 207 0.27 8.60 -8.34
CA SER A 207 -0.81 7.78 -7.80
C SER A 207 -1.94 8.62 -7.22
N ASP A 208 -3.09 8.02 -6.98
CA ASP A 208 -4.20 8.61 -6.24
C ASP A 208 -5.08 7.52 -5.65
N HIS A 209 -5.50 7.72 -4.38
CA HIS A 209 -6.39 6.83 -3.64
C HIS A 209 -7.72 7.48 -3.23
N GLU A 210 -7.92 8.77 -3.59
CA GLU A 210 -9.05 9.59 -3.15
C GLU A 210 -10.17 9.76 -4.18
N SER A 211 -10.12 9.01 -5.27
CA SER A 211 -11.16 9.07 -6.30
C SER A 211 -12.50 8.54 -5.80
N VAL A 212 -13.55 9.37 -5.84
CA VAL A 212 -14.89 9.06 -5.32
C VAL A 212 -15.89 8.59 -6.37
N THR A 213 -15.55 8.70 -7.67
CA THR A 213 -16.37 8.22 -8.78
C THR A 213 -15.54 7.38 -9.76
N VAL A 214 -16.22 6.48 -10.47
CA VAL A 214 -15.58 5.65 -11.51
C VAL A 214 -15.01 6.51 -12.65
N GLU A 215 -15.70 7.58 -13.01
CA GLU A 215 -15.26 8.52 -14.04
C GLU A 215 -13.96 9.22 -13.66
N GLU A 216 -13.83 9.61 -12.39
CA GLU A 216 -12.61 10.21 -11.83
C GLU A 216 -11.45 9.21 -11.88
N MET A 217 -11.66 7.98 -11.41
CA MET A 217 -10.67 6.90 -11.49
C MET A 217 -10.21 6.68 -12.93
N LEU A 218 -11.16 6.63 -13.88
CA LEU A 218 -10.86 6.40 -15.30
C LEU A 218 -10.07 7.54 -15.93
N GLU A 219 -10.32 8.79 -15.55
CA GLU A 219 -9.53 9.91 -16.07
C GLU A 219 -8.10 9.85 -15.59
N LYS A 220 -7.87 9.65 -14.27
CA LYS A 220 -6.54 9.49 -13.67
C LYS A 220 -5.80 8.31 -14.29
N PHE A 221 -6.47 7.16 -14.41
CA PHE A 221 -5.90 5.97 -15.03
C PHE A 221 -5.47 6.20 -16.49
N ARG A 222 -6.33 6.81 -17.32
CA ARG A 222 -6.03 7.10 -18.72
C ARG A 222 -4.88 8.10 -18.90
N LYS A 223 -4.64 8.94 -17.92
CA LYS A 223 -3.49 9.86 -17.86
C LYS A 223 -2.22 9.21 -17.32
N GLY A 224 -2.25 7.90 -17.01
CA GLY A 224 -1.09 7.10 -16.61
C GLY A 224 -0.78 7.09 -15.12
N MET A 225 -1.70 7.57 -14.28
CA MET A 225 -1.56 7.44 -12.82
C MET A 225 -1.84 6.01 -12.38
N TYR A 226 -1.22 5.60 -11.29
CA TYR A 226 -1.68 4.47 -10.50
C TYR A 226 -2.96 4.86 -9.79
N VAL A 227 -4.01 4.09 -9.99
CA VAL A 227 -5.28 4.26 -9.27
C VAL A 227 -5.32 3.24 -8.15
N ILE A 228 -5.35 3.72 -6.93
CA ILE A 228 -5.41 2.89 -5.73
C ILE A 228 -6.86 2.86 -5.26
N ILE A 229 -7.49 1.71 -5.39
CA ILE A 229 -8.86 1.48 -4.92
C ILE A 229 -8.81 1.42 -3.40
N ARG A 230 -9.60 2.24 -2.71
CA ARG A 230 -9.68 2.25 -1.25
C ARG A 230 -10.85 1.41 -0.77
N ARG A 231 -10.61 0.52 0.20
CA ARG A 231 -11.64 -0.27 0.90
C ARG A 231 -11.29 -0.41 2.37
N GLY A 232 -12.33 -0.49 3.20
CA GLY A 232 -12.17 -0.63 4.63
C GLY A 232 -13.49 -0.46 5.36
N SER A 233 -13.47 0.12 6.56
CA SER A 233 -14.64 0.38 7.39
C SER A 233 -15.53 1.50 6.86
N LEU A 234 -14.97 2.40 6.07
CA LEU A 234 -15.73 3.42 5.35
C LEU A 234 -16.24 2.84 4.02
N LYS A 235 -17.50 3.09 3.74
CA LYS A 235 -18.11 2.66 2.48
C LYS A 235 -17.77 3.65 1.37
N GLU A 236 -16.92 3.21 0.45
CA GLU A 236 -16.56 4.00 -0.71
C GLU A 236 -17.69 3.98 -1.77
N PRO A 237 -17.99 5.13 -2.41
CA PRO A 237 -19.07 5.22 -3.37
C PRO A 237 -18.74 4.61 -4.73
N ALA A 238 -17.48 4.65 -5.16
CA ALA A 238 -17.06 4.14 -6.45
C ALA A 238 -16.99 2.61 -6.47
N SER A 239 -17.64 1.98 -7.45
CA SER A 239 -17.58 0.53 -7.62
C SER A 239 -16.24 0.09 -8.20
N ALA A 240 -15.52 -0.77 -7.48
CA ALA A 240 -14.31 -1.41 -7.96
C ALA A 240 -14.59 -2.26 -9.21
N LYS A 241 -15.69 -3.02 -9.19
CA LYS A 241 -16.11 -3.85 -10.32
C LYS A 241 -16.35 -3.03 -11.57
N GLU A 242 -17.11 -1.94 -11.47
CA GLU A 242 -17.41 -1.08 -12.62
C GLU A 242 -16.14 -0.43 -13.18
N PHE A 243 -15.23 0.00 -12.29
CA PHE A 243 -13.94 0.58 -12.69
C PHE A 243 -13.09 -0.47 -13.44
N LEU A 244 -12.91 -1.65 -12.87
CA LEU A 244 -12.11 -2.73 -13.47
C LEU A 244 -12.69 -3.19 -14.81
N ASP A 245 -14.02 -3.29 -14.95
CA ASP A 245 -14.67 -3.65 -16.21
C ASP A 245 -14.38 -2.65 -17.32
N LYS A 246 -14.23 -1.36 -16.99
CA LYS A 246 -13.96 -0.29 -17.96
C LYS A 246 -12.47 -0.04 -18.20
N ALA A 247 -11.64 -0.22 -17.19
CA ALA A 247 -10.19 -0.01 -17.25
C ALA A 247 -9.45 -1.20 -17.88
N GLY A 248 -9.95 -2.42 -17.64
CA GLY A 248 -9.26 -3.66 -17.97
C GLY A 248 -8.20 -4.05 -16.93
N ASP A 249 -7.50 -5.15 -17.18
CA ASP A 249 -6.40 -5.62 -16.34
C ASP A 249 -5.16 -4.74 -16.52
N SER A 250 -4.57 -4.28 -15.41
CA SER A 250 -3.42 -3.37 -15.44
C SER A 250 -2.64 -3.36 -14.14
N ASP A 251 -1.33 -3.31 -14.24
CA ASP A 251 -0.41 -3.14 -13.11
C ASP A 251 -0.47 -1.71 -12.50
N HIS A 252 -1.27 -0.81 -13.08
CA HIS A 252 -1.52 0.53 -12.56
C HIS A 252 -2.77 0.60 -11.66
N ILE A 253 -3.35 -0.54 -11.29
CA ILE A 253 -4.49 -0.62 -10.39
C ILE A 253 -4.05 -1.34 -9.12
N LEU A 254 -4.23 -0.71 -7.98
CA LEU A 254 -3.80 -1.20 -6.68
C LEU A 254 -4.96 -1.14 -5.69
N LEU A 255 -4.80 -1.77 -4.53
CA LEU A 255 -5.77 -1.75 -3.43
C LEU A 255 -5.08 -1.22 -2.16
N SER A 256 -5.81 -0.41 -1.37
CA SER A 256 -5.35 0.09 -0.08
C SER A 256 -6.46 0.15 0.96
N THR A 257 -6.06 0.32 2.21
CA THR A 257 -6.98 0.60 3.31
C THR A 257 -6.99 2.07 3.71
N ASP A 258 -5.94 2.83 3.41
CA ASP A 258 -5.78 4.22 3.80
C ASP A 258 -5.99 4.44 5.31
N GLY A 259 -5.55 3.51 6.15
CA GLY A 259 -5.78 3.53 7.58
C GLY A 259 -7.25 3.47 8.02
N CYS A 260 -8.19 3.33 7.09
CA CYS A 260 -9.64 3.29 7.36
C CYS A 260 -10.12 1.97 7.96
N ILE A 261 -9.22 1.19 8.57
CA ILE A 261 -9.53 -0.04 9.32
C ILE A 261 -9.02 0.15 10.75
N THR A 262 -9.94 0.36 11.69
CA THR A 262 -9.58 0.53 13.10
C THR A 262 -9.10 -0.77 13.73
N ALA A 263 -8.45 -0.70 14.90
CA ALA A 263 -8.06 -1.90 15.67
C ALA A 263 -9.24 -2.84 15.93
N LYS A 264 -10.45 -2.28 16.15
CA LYS A 264 -11.68 -3.08 16.32
C LYS A 264 -12.04 -3.81 15.03
N ASP A 265 -12.03 -3.11 13.90
CA ASP A 265 -12.36 -3.72 12.60
C ASP A 265 -11.34 -4.78 12.20
N MET A 266 -10.04 -4.55 12.50
CA MET A 266 -9.01 -5.57 12.29
C MET A 266 -9.28 -6.84 13.12
N ALA A 267 -9.73 -6.69 14.36
CA ALA A 267 -10.05 -7.83 15.21
C ALA A 267 -11.33 -8.59 14.77
N GLU A 268 -12.30 -7.90 14.18
CA GLU A 268 -13.58 -8.48 13.78
C GLU A 268 -13.56 -9.01 12.33
N HIS A 269 -12.81 -8.37 11.43
CA HIS A 269 -12.89 -8.61 9.98
C HIS A 269 -11.53 -8.88 9.32
N GLY A 270 -10.45 -8.39 9.89
CA GLY A 270 -9.13 -8.42 9.30
C GLY A 270 -8.70 -7.09 8.67
N HIS A 271 -7.70 -7.14 7.80
CA HIS A 271 -7.09 -5.98 7.16
C HIS A 271 -7.26 -6.05 5.62
N MET A 272 -6.19 -6.27 4.85
CA MET A 272 -6.28 -6.38 3.39
C MET A 272 -7.16 -7.56 2.92
N ASN A 273 -7.22 -8.64 3.69
CA ASN A 273 -8.17 -9.73 3.43
C ASN A 273 -9.64 -9.26 3.49
N TYR A 274 -9.96 -8.33 4.39
CA TYR A 274 -11.28 -7.73 4.46
C TYR A 274 -11.54 -6.77 3.28
N ALA A 275 -10.57 -5.92 2.94
CA ALA A 275 -10.67 -5.05 1.77
C ALA A 275 -10.85 -5.85 0.46
N LEU A 276 -10.12 -6.96 0.30
CA LEU A 276 -10.28 -7.89 -0.82
C LEU A 276 -11.67 -8.54 -0.86
N ALA A 277 -12.16 -8.99 0.30
CA ALA A 277 -13.50 -9.59 0.38
C ALA A 277 -14.58 -8.62 -0.13
N GLN A 278 -14.48 -7.33 0.20
CA GLN A 278 -15.42 -6.31 -0.26
C GLN A 278 -15.45 -6.17 -1.79
N ILE A 279 -14.30 -6.15 -2.47
CA ILE A 279 -14.29 -6.05 -3.93
C ILE A 279 -14.71 -7.35 -4.62
N VAL A 280 -14.46 -8.51 -4.01
CA VAL A 280 -14.99 -9.79 -4.48
C VAL A 280 -16.51 -9.84 -4.31
N GLU A 281 -17.06 -9.32 -3.23
CA GLU A 281 -18.53 -9.19 -3.02
C GLU A 281 -19.18 -8.25 -4.05
N GLU A 282 -18.45 -7.25 -4.59
CA GLU A 282 -18.88 -6.43 -5.72
C GLU A 282 -18.91 -7.20 -7.04
N GLY A 283 -18.37 -8.42 -7.10
CA GLY A 283 -18.34 -9.29 -8.26
C GLY A 283 -17.04 -9.29 -9.04
N VAL A 284 -15.95 -8.81 -8.43
CA VAL A 284 -14.59 -8.95 -9.00
C VAL A 284 -14.13 -10.40 -8.81
N GLU A 285 -13.54 -11.00 -9.85
CA GLU A 285 -12.98 -12.35 -9.76
C GLU A 285 -11.85 -12.41 -8.72
N PRO A 286 -11.83 -13.42 -7.82
CA PRO A 286 -10.87 -13.47 -6.71
C PRO A 286 -9.40 -13.36 -7.13
N LEU A 287 -8.97 -14.02 -8.20
CA LEU A 287 -7.57 -13.93 -8.67
C LEU A 287 -7.23 -12.52 -9.18
N GLN A 288 -8.17 -11.85 -9.85
CA GLN A 288 -8.02 -10.48 -10.29
C GLN A 288 -7.94 -9.52 -9.08
N ALA A 289 -8.71 -9.78 -8.04
CA ALA A 289 -8.70 -8.96 -6.83
C ALA A 289 -7.38 -9.07 -6.06
N ILE A 290 -6.72 -10.24 -6.09
CA ILE A 290 -5.43 -10.49 -5.42
C ILE A 290 -4.26 -9.93 -6.24
N LYS A 291 -4.37 -9.94 -7.56
CA LYS A 291 -3.35 -9.40 -8.46
C LYS A 291 -3.16 -7.89 -8.28
#